data_055f6c766a2c55715e2d78c3b2c86679
#
_entry.id   055f6c766a2c55715e2d78c3b2c86679
#
_cell.length_a   1.000
_cell.length_b   1.000
_cell.length_c   1.000
_cell.angle_alpha   90.00
_cell.angle_beta   90.00
_cell.angle_gamma   90.00
#
_symmetry.space_group_name_H-M   'P 1'
#
loop_
_entity.id
_entity.type
_entity.pdbx_description
1 polymer ?
#
loop_
_entity_poly.entity_id
_entity_poly.type
_entity_poly.pdbx_seq_one_letter_code
_entity_poly.pdbx_strand_id
1 'polypeptide(L)'
;MTIVPITSTELDAVEVSWFSALCSDDFQYLGVPDGTLRSSWGHCSDIVKKAEAQGFRNILCPSSYQVGQDTLSFVAGCAPITEKINLLAAVRCGEMQPIMLARTIATLDHMLEGRLTVNIISSDFPGEKADSAFRYQRSREVVEILKQAWTQDEINYQGQVYTFSGLTTDPAKPYQTGGPLLYFGGYSPAALELCGQHCDVYLMWPEPKEQIAERMRAVNAVAERYERSLDYGLRVHVIVRDTEQEAREYAQHLVSKLEDDAGRAIRERALDSTSLGVAHQARNRDLADMEGFVEPHLWTGVGRARSGCGAAIVGSTDQVLSELE
;
A
#
# COMPACT_ATOMS: atom_id res chain seq x y z
N MET A 1 21.31 10.03 15.71
CA MET A 1 19.96 9.68 15.20
C MET A 1 19.22 8.93 16.30
N THR A 2 18.00 9.33 16.62
CA THR A 2 17.17 8.56 17.55
C THR A 2 16.61 7.37 16.77
N ILE A 3 16.93 6.16 17.22
CA ILE A 3 16.40 4.94 16.61
C ILE A 3 14.91 4.84 16.98
N VAL A 4 14.05 4.69 15.98
CA VAL A 4 12.63 4.43 16.19
C VAL A 4 12.47 2.94 16.49
N PRO A 5 11.81 2.55 17.60
CA PRO A 5 11.62 1.14 17.93
C PRO A 5 10.66 0.49 16.90
N ILE A 6 10.90 -0.78 16.58
CA ILE A 6 10.03 -1.59 15.74
C ILE A 6 9.40 -2.74 16.54
N THR A 7 8.28 -3.26 16.08
CA THR A 7 7.56 -4.35 16.74
C THR A 7 8.14 -5.71 16.40
N SER A 8 8.50 -5.94 15.13
CA SER A 8 9.08 -7.20 14.68
C SER A 8 10.49 -7.37 15.18
N THR A 9 10.64 -8.17 16.22
CA THR A 9 11.95 -8.55 16.77
C THR A 9 12.51 -9.84 16.16
N GLU A 10 11.70 -10.52 15.33
CA GLU A 10 12.04 -11.84 14.77
C GLU A 10 12.68 -11.77 13.38
N LEU A 11 12.69 -10.60 12.74
CA LEU A 11 13.32 -10.42 11.44
C LEU A 11 14.77 -9.95 11.64
N ASP A 12 15.71 -10.85 11.41
CA ASP A 12 17.14 -10.52 11.33
C ASP A 12 17.49 -9.75 10.04
N ALA A 13 16.52 -9.55 9.15
CA ALA A 13 16.69 -8.92 7.84
C ALA A 13 15.41 -8.23 7.38
N VAL A 14 15.55 -7.33 6.41
CA VAL A 14 14.43 -6.65 5.75
C VAL A 14 13.56 -7.64 4.98
N GLU A 15 12.25 -7.57 5.17
CA GLU A 15 11.29 -8.29 4.32
C GLU A 15 11.19 -7.60 2.95
N VAL A 16 11.47 -8.35 1.87
CA VAL A 16 11.32 -7.85 0.51
C VAL A 16 10.01 -8.34 -0.08
N SER A 17 9.19 -7.37 -0.52
CA SER A 17 7.85 -7.60 -1.07
C SER A 17 7.77 -7.17 -2.53
N TRP A 18 6.85 -7.75 -3.30
CA TRP A 18 6.56 -7.34 -4.66
C TRP A 18 5.26 -6.55 -4.75
N PHE A 19 4.94 -6.02 -5.93
CA PHE A 19 3.71 -5.31 -6.23
C PHE A 19 2.99 -5.95 -7.40
N SER A 20 1.71 -6.28 -7.23
CA SER A 20 0.88 -6.91 -8.27
C SER A 20 0.32 -5.87 -9.25
N ALA A 21 0.24 -6.24 -10.53
CA ALA A 21 -0.27 -5.39 -11.60
C ALA A 21 -1.81 -5.35 -11.70
N LEU A 22 -2.53 -5.47 -10.58
CA LEU A 22 -4.01 -5.53 -10.58
C LEU A 22 -4.68 -4.27 -11.13
N CYS A 23 -4.04 -3.12 -11.05
CA CYS A 23 -4.59 -1.86 -11.55
C CYS A 23 -4.31 -1.59 -13.03
N SER A 24 -3.96 -2.62 -13.81
CA SER A 24 -3.69 -2.52 -15.26
C SER A 24 -2.65 -1.47 -15.60
N ASP A 25 -1.54 -1.47 -14.90
CA ASP A 25 -0.50 -0.45 -14.91
C ASP A 25 0.92 -1.01 -15.16
N ASP A 26 1.01 -2.25 -15.59
CA ASP A 26 2.26 -2.92 -15.98
C ASP A 26 2.49 -2.70 -17.48
N PHE A 27 3.02 -1.52 -17.82
CA PHE A 27 3.23 -1.08 -19.19
C PHE A 27 4.72 -0.90 -19.50
N GLN A 28 5.10 -1.13 -20.77
CA GLN A 28 6.46 -0.92 -21.24
C GLN A 28 6.90 0.56 -21.12
N TYR A 29 5.96 1.50 -21.31
CA TYR A 29 6.20 2.92 -21.13
C TYR A 29 5.20 3.47 -20.12
N LEU A 30 5.68 4.24 -19.16
CA LEU A 30 4.83 4.79 -18.11
C LEU A 30 3.74 5.69 -18.69
N GLY A 31 2.50 5.44 -18.28
CA GLY A 31 1.34 6.21 -18.71
C GLY A 31 0.85 5.92 -20.13
N VAL A 32 1.47 4.98 -20.85
CA VAL A 32 1.07 4.57 -22.20
C VAL A 32 0.48 3.16 -22.13
N PRO A 33 -0.86 3.01 -22.21
CA PRO A 33 -1.53 1.73 -22.09
C PRO A 33 -1.05 0.71 -23.12
N ASP A 34 -0.76 -0.51 -22.65
CA ASP A 34 -0.42 -1.66 -23.48
C ASP A 34 -1.48 -2.75 -23.28
N GLY A 35 -2.23 -3.05 -24.33
CA GLY A 35 -3.29 -4.05 -24.28
C GLY A 35 -2.82 -5.48 -24.05
N THR A 36 -1.53 -5.76 -24.25
CA THR A 36 -0.92 -7.08 -24.03
C THR A 36 -0.53 -7.32 -22.58
N LEU A 37 -0.26 -6.23 -21.81
CA LEU A 37 0.17 -6.26 -20.42
C LEU A 37 -0.93 -5.79 -19.45
N ARG A 38 -2.16 -5.72 -19.91
CA ARG A 38 -3.29 -5.34 -19.05
C ARG A 38 -3.55 -6.37 -17.95
N SER A 39 -4.15 -5.91 -16.86
CA SER A 39 -4.59 -6.77 -15.76
C SER A 39 -5.55 -7.86 -16.28
N SER A 40 -5.10 -9.11 -16.17
CA SER A 40 -5.89 -10.31 -16.40
C SER A 40 -5.53 -11.34 -15.34
N TRP A 41 -6.41 -12.31 -15.10
CA TRP A 41 -6.10 -13.38 -14.17
C TRP A 41 -4.77 -14.07 -14.51
N GLY A 42 -4.57 -14.45 -15.77
CA GLY A 42 -3.35 -15.12 -16.22
C GLY A 42 -2.10 -14.31 -15.94
N HIS A 43 -2.07 -13.04 -16.39
CA HIS A 43 -0.92 -12.16 -16.21
C HIS A 43 -0.60 -11.92 -14.71
N CYS A 44 -1.60 -11.52 -13.93
CA CYS A 44 -1.37 -11.17 -12.53
C CYS A 44 -1.07 -12.40 -11.66
N SER A 45 -1.70 -13.54 -11.89
CA SER A 45 -1.40 -14.77 -11.15
C SER A 45 -0.01 -15.33 -11.49
N ASP A 46 0.46 -15.15 -12.72
CA ASP A 46 1.84 -15.51 -13.09
C ASP A 46 2.88 -14.63 -12.40
N ILE A 47 2.59 -13.33 -12.19
CA ILE A 47 3.44 -12.44 -11.37
C ILE A 47 3.52 -12.96 -9.93
N VAL A 48 2.40 -13.32 -9.32
CA VAL A 48 2.37 -13.86 -7.94
C VAL A 48 3.22 -15.13 -7.84
N LYS A 49 3.02 -16.09 -8.75
CA LYS A 49 3.80 -17.35 -8.77
C LYS A 49 5.30 -17.10 -8.97
N LYS A 50 5.66 -16.15 -9.83
CA LYS A 50 7.07 -15.78 -10.04
C LYS A 50 7.66 -15.11 -8.83
N ALA A 51 6.92 -14.21 -8.18
CA ALA A 51 7.36 -13.55 -6.93
C ALA A 51 7.64 -14.60 -5.84
N GLU A 52 6.73 -15.55 -5.63
CA GLU A 52 6.92 -16.65 -4.69
C GLU A 52 8.14 -17.51 -5.04
N ALA A 53 8.29 -17.89 -6.31
CA ALA A 53 9.42 -18.70 -6.77
C ALA A 53 10.78 -17.99 -6.61
N GLN A 54 10.80 -16.66 -6.65
CA GLN A 54 12.00 -15.83 -6.42
C GLN A 54 12.24 -15.51 -4.93
N GLY A 55 11.39 -15.99 -4.03
CA GLY A 55 11.58 -15.85 -2.59
C GLY A 55 11.05 -14.53 -2.00
N PHE A 56 10.24 -13.76 -2.73
CA PHE A 56 9.56 -12.62 -2.13
C PHE A 56 8.60 -13.08 -1.02
N ARG A 57 8.65 -12.38 0.12
CA ARG A 57 7.89 -12.76 1.33
C ARG A 57 6.43 -12.33 1.24
N ASN A 58 6.15 -11.24 0.53
CA ASN A 58 4.83 -10.65 0.45
C ASN A 58 4.60 -10.05 -0.95
N ILE A 59 3.34 -9.89 -1.35
CA ILE A 59 2.96 -9.16 -2.56
C ILE A 59 1.75 -8.28 -2.30
N LEU A 60 1.89 -6.98 -2.57
CA LEU A 60 0.78 -6.03 -2.44
C LEU A 60 -0.17 -6.19 -3.62
N CYS A 61 -1.43 -6.46 -3.32
CA CYS A 61 -2.55 -6.52 -4.25
C CYS A 61 -3.36 -5.23 -4.14
N PRO A 62 -3.16 -4.25 -5.05
CA PRO A 62 -3.81 -2.95 -4.97
C PRO A 62 -5.30 -3.02 -5.34
N SER A 63 -6.05 -1.99 -4.93
CA SER A 63 -7.47 -1.82 -5.26
C SER A 63 -7.69 -0.56 -6.09
N SER A 64 -8.49 -0.69 -7.16
CA SER A 64 -8.98 0.43 -7.98
C SER A 64 -10.41 0.16 -8.44
N TYR A 65 -11.19 1.21 -8.66
CA TYR A 65 -12.54 1.11 -9.24
C TYR A 65 -12.56 1.22 -10.76
N GLN A 66 -11.56 1.88 -11.32
CA GLN A 66 -11.61 2.27 -12.74
C GLN A 66 -10.99 1.22 -13.64
N VAL A 67 -10.03 0.49 -13.13
CA VAL A 67 -9.24 -0.48 -13.89
C VAL A 67 -8.86 -1.65 -13.01
N GLY A 68 -8.67 -2.80 -13.62
CA GLY A 68 -8.10 -3.97 -12.97
C GLY A 68 -9.14 -4.93 -12.43
N GLN A 69 -8.67 -5.79 -11.57
CA GLN A 69 -9.45 -6.86 -10.97
C GLN A 69 -9.87 -6.49 -9.54
N ASP A 70 -10.95 -7.11 -9.07
CA ASP A 70 -11.33 -7.05 -7.66
C ASP A 70 -10.28 -7.73 -6.79
N THR A 71 -9.78 -6.98 -5.80
CA THR A 71 -8.66 -7.39 -4.97
C THR A 71 -8.94 -8.64 -4.15
N LEU A 72 -10.10 -8.69 -3.47
CA LEU A 72 -10.43 -9.82 -2.58
C LEU A 72 -10.72 -11.09 -3.37
N SER A 73 -11.41 -10.98 -4.50
CA SER A 73 -11.61 -12.10 -5.42
C SER A 73 -10.31 -12.64 -6.01
N PHE A 74 -9.38 -11.74 -6.36
CA PHE A 74 -8.06 -12.13 -6.84
C PHE A 74 -7.27 -12.87 -5.76
N VAL A 75 -7.23 -12.33 -4.54
CA VAL A 75 -6.56 -12.95 -3.38
C VAL A 75 -7.13 -14.34 -3.09
N ALA A 76 -8.46 -14.50 -3.14
CA ALA A 76 -9.11 -15.81 -3.01
C ALA A 76 -8.64 -16.79 -4.09
N GLY A 77 -8.55 -16.33 -5.34
CA GLY A 77 -8.04 -17.13 -6.45
C GLY A 77 -6.57 -17.52 -6.30
N CYS A 78 -5.76 -16.71 -5.63
CA CYS A 78 -4.34 -17.00 -5.40
C CYS A 78 -4.11 -18.06 -4.31
N ALA A 79 -5.05 -18.29 -3.40
CA ALA A 79 -4.89 -19.24 -2.30
C ALA A 79 -4.50 -20.66 -2.76
N PRO A 80 -5.16 -21.28 -3.78
CA PRO A 80 -4.81 -22.62 -4.22
C PRO A 80 -3.56 -22.70 -5.11
N ILE A 81 -2.96 -21.59 -5.49
CA ILE A 81 -1.80 -21.55 -6.40
C ILE A 81 -0.53 -21.01 -5.76
N THR A 82 -0.56 -20.71 -4.45
CA THR A 82 0.56 -20.22 -3.65
C THR A 82 0.68 -21.01 -2.36
N GLU A 83 1.91 -21.14 -1.82
CA GLU A 83 2.17 -21.93 -0.62
C GLU A 83 2.87 -21.11 0.49
N LYS A 84 3.65 -20.08 0.14
CA LYS A 84 4.56 -19.39 1.08
C LYS A 84 4.40 -17.88 1.09
N ILE A 85 4.13 -17.26 -0.06
CA ILE A 85 4.04 -15.80 -0.18
C ILE A 85 2.81 -15.27 0.55
N ASN A 86 3.00 -14.22 1.33
CA ASN A 86 1.90 -13.48 1.93
C ASN A 86 1.21 -12.60 0.88
N LEU A 87 -0.08 -12.41 1.01
CA LEU A 87 -0.87 -11.54 0.14
C LEU A 87 -1.36 -10.32 0.94
N LEU A 88 -0.84 -9.14 0.60
CA LEU A 88 -1.25 -7.86 1.20
C LEU A 88 -2.44 -7.30 0.41
N ALA A 89 -3.64 -7.61 0.85
CA ALA A 89 -4.87 -7.17 0.21
C ALA A 89 -5.21 -5.73 0.54
N ALA A 90 -5.29 -4.86 -0.46
CA ALA A 90 -5.76 -3.49 -0.27
C ALA A 90 -7.28 -3.46 -0.14
N VAL A 91 -7.78 -2.91 0.98
CA VAL A 91 -9.20 -2.86 1.33
C VAL A 91 -9.63 -1.43 1.59
N ARG A 92 -10.63 -0.97 0.86
CA ARG A 92 -11.19 0.38 1.04
C ARG A 92 -12.30 0.36 2.08
N CYS A 93 -12.11 1.11 3.17
CA CYS A 93 -13.08 1.17 4.27
C CYS A 93 -14.40 1.80 3.85
N GLY A 94 -15.50 1.06 4.04
CA GLY A 94 -16.86 1.45 3.68
C GLY A 94 -17.34 0.92 2.32
N GLU A 95 -16.48 0.29 1.51
CA GLU A 95 -16.85 -0.39 0.28
C GLU A 95 -17.78 -1.60 0.54
N MET A 96 -17.55 -2.24 1.67
CA MET A 96 -18.35 -3.35 2.20
C MET A 96 -18.76 -3.03 3.63
N GLN A 97 -19.93 -3.51 4.06
CA GLN A 97 -20.36 -3.45 5.46
C GLN A 97 -19.28 -4.09 6.36
N PRO A 98 -18.87 -3.45 7.48
CA PRO A 98 -17.74 -3.91 8.28
C PRO A 98 -17.83 -5.37 8.74
N ILE A 99 -19.03 -5.82 9.12
CA ILE A 99 -19.26 -7.22 9.53
C ILE A 99 -19.07 -8.20 8.37
N MET A 100 -19.53 -7.83 7.17
CA MET A 100 -19.33 -8.66 5.98
C MET A 100 -17.87 -8.68 5.58
N LEU A 101 -17.18 -7.55 5.69
CA LEU A 101 -15.74 -7.45 5.44
C LEU A 101 -14.96 -8.33 6.44
N ALA A 102 -15.30 -8.29 7.73
CA ALA A 102 -14.67 -9.11 8.76
C ALA A 102 -14.77 -10.61 8.43
N ARG A 103 -15.95 -11.07 7.98
CA ARG A 103 -16.15 -12.46 7.54
C ARG A 103 -15.37 -12.82 6.29
N THR A 104 -15.35 -11.93 5.31
CA THR A 104 -14.59 -12.12 4.08
C THR A 104 -13.09 -12.25 4.37
N ILE A 105 -12.54 -11.34 5.19
CA ILE A 105 -11.13 -11.39 5.59
C ILE A 105 -10.82 -12.66 6.37
N ALA A 106 -11.66 -13.05 7.33
CA ALA A 106 -11.47 -14.29 8.08
C ALA A 106 -11.49 -15.53 7.17
N THR A 107 -12.40 -15.58 6.19
CA THR A 107 -12.46 -16.67 5.21
C THR A 107 -11.20 -16.72 4.36
N LEU A 108 -10.72 -15.58 3.85
CA LEU A 108 -9.50 -15.49 3.07
C LEU A 108 -8.26 -15.89 3.89
N ASP A 109 -8.24 -15.52 5.16
CA ASP A 109 -7.15 -15.87 6.07
C ASP A 109 -7.07 -17.39 6.31
N HIS A 110 -8.22 -18.07 6.42
CA HIS A 110 -8.28 -19.53 6.43
C HIS A 110 -7.84 -20.15 5.09
N MET A 111 -8.31 -19.62 3.96
CA MET A 111 -7.90 -20.12 2.64
C MET A 111 -6.39 -19.98 2.40
N LEU A 112 -5.79 -18.97 2.97
CA LEU A 112 -4.35 -18.67 2.90
C LEU A 112 -3.54 -19.25 4.06
N GLU A 113 -4.17 -19.93 5.00
CA GLU A 113 -3.50 -20.51 6.18
C GLU A 113 -2.62 -19.51 6.94
N GLY A 114 -3.16 -18.30 7.17
CA GLY A 114 -2.49 -17.22 7.90
C GLY A 114 -1.53 -16.35 7.09
N ARG A 115 -1.51 -16.49 5.75
CA ARG A 115 -0.68 -15.68 4.86
C ARG A 115 -1.37 -14.41 4.34
N LEU A 116 -2.49 -14.02 4.93
CA LEU A 116 -3.17 -12.77 4.61
C LEU A 116 -2.63 -11.63 5.44
N THR A 117 -2.39 -10.49 4.80
CA THR A 117 -2.20 -9.19 5.44
C THR A 117 -3.12 -8.17 4.77
N VAL A 118 -3.49 -7.10 5.45
CA VAL A 118 -4.52 -6.16 4.97
C VAL A 118 -3.99 -4.74 4.94
N ASN A 119 -4.04 -4.11 3.78
CA ASN A 119 -3.72 -2.69 3.61
C ASN A 119 -5.00 -1.85 3.62
N ILE A 120 -5.19 -1.06 4.65
CA ILE A 120 -6.36 -0.19 4.84
C ILE A 120 -6.26 1.04 3.94
N ILE A 121 -7.31 1.32 3.17
CA ILE A 121 -7.43 2.49 2.31
C ILE A 121 -8.56 3.40 2.80
N SER A 122 -8.27 4.68 3.00
CA SER A 122 -9.20 5.73 3.44
C SER A 122 -9.43 6.77 2.33
N SER A 123 -9.69 6.35 1.08
CA SER A 123 -9.98 7.26 -0.03
C SER A 123 -11.48 7.40 -0.29
N ASP A 124 -11.86 8.31 -1.19
CA ASP A 124 -13.23 8.46 -1.67
C ASP A 124 -13.72 7.26 -2.48
N PHE A 125 -15.03 7.15 -2.62
CA PHE A 125 -15.68 6.28 -3.60
C PHE A 125 -15.97 7.05 -4.89
N PRO A 126 -16.13 6.35 -6.03
CA PRO A 126 -16.61 6.98 -7.24
C PRO A 126 -17.95 7.69 -7.01
N GLY A 127 -18.00 8.99 -7.32
CA GLY A 127 -19.20 9.80 -7.12
C GLY A 127 -19.42 10.35 -5.71
N GLU A 128 -18.64 9.91 -4.71
CA GLU A 128 -18.65 10.47 -3.37
C GLU A 128 -17.53 11.52 -3.25
N LYS A 129 -17.84 12.63 -2.57
CA LYS A 129 -16.85 13.62 -2.11
C LYS A 129 -17.03 13.81 -0.62
N ALA A 130 -16.46 12.92 0.16
CA ALA A 130 -16.44 13.05 1.61
C ALA A 130 -15.23 13.89 2.05
N ASP A 131 -15.39 14.67 3.10
CA ASP A 131 -14.24 15.34 3.68
C ASP A 131 -13.25 14.35 4.32
N SER A 132 -12.03 14.79 4.51
CA SER A 132 -10.96 13.95 5.05
C SER A 132 -11.27 13.43 6.45
N ALA A 133 -11.90 14.25 7.31
CA ALA A 133 -12.24 13.88 8.67
C ALA A 133 -13.26 12.73 8.69
N PHE A 134 -14.30 12.81 7.86
CA PHE A 134 -15.30 11.74 7.74
C PHE A 134 -14.68 10.44 7.20
N ARG A 135 -13.83 10.50 6.18
CA ARG A 135 -13.15 9.30 5.64
C ARG A 135 -12.32 8.58 6.69
N TYR A 136 -11.53 9.33 7.46
CA TYR A 136 -10.73 8.73 8.53
C TYR A 136 -11.57 8.25 9.70
N GLN A 137 -12.67 8.94 10.03
CA GLN A 137 -13.62 8.46 11.02
C GLN A 137 -14.25 7.13 10.60
N ARG A 138 -14.72 7.03 9.35
CA ARG A 138 -15.25 5.79 8.77
C ARG A 138 -14.21 4.66 8.81
N SER A 139 -12.98 4.94 8.44
CA SER A 139 -11.92 3.93 8.45
C SER A 139 -11.58 3.46 9.87
N ARG A 140 -11.56 4.36 10.84
CA ARG A 140 -11.37 4.01 12.25
C ARG A 140 -12.46 3.04 12.72
N GLU A 141 -13.70 3.39 12.50
CA GLU A 141 -14.83 2.58 12.93
C GLU A 141 -14.82 1.20 12.26
N VAL A 142 -14.49 1.14 10.96
CA VAL A 142 -14.31 -0.15 10.26
C VAL A 142 -13.22 -0.98 10.94
N VAL A 143 -12.04 -0.42 11.19
CA VAL A 143 -10.93 -1.17 11.82
C VAL A 143 -11.28 -1.63 13.24
N GLU A 144 -11.91 -0.78 14.02
CA GLU A 144 -12.37 -1.14 15.38
C GLU A 144 -13.38 -2.30 15.34
N ILE A 145 -14.34 -2.26 14.42
CA ILE A 145 -15.33 -3.32 14.22
C ILE A 145 -14.67 -4.61 13.73
N LEU A 146 -13.71 -4.54 12.80
CA LEU A 146 -12.95 -5.71 12.36
C LEU A 146 -12.26 -6.39 13.55
N LYS A 147 -11.57 -5.62 14.39
CA LYS A 147 -10.88 -6.15 15.57
C LYS A 147 -11.84 -6.77 16.57
N GLN A 148 -13.00 -6.15 16.84
CA GLN A 148 -14.03 -6.76 17.67
C GLN A 148 -14.53 -8.06 17.06
N ALA A 149 -14.86 -8.07 15.77
CA ALA A 149 -15.35 -9.25 15.06
C ALA A 149 -14.38 -10.42 15.11
N TRP A 150 -13.07 -10.15 15.06
CA TRP A 150 -12.03 -11.17 15.07
C TRP A 150 -11.70 -11.71 16.46
N THR A 151 -11.94 -10.93 17.52
CA THR A 151 -11.49 -11.26 18.88
C THR A 151 -12.61 -11.52 19.89
N GLN A 152 -13.83 -11.05 19.58
CA GLN A 152 -14.97 -11.15 20.50
C GLN A 152 -16.10 -12.02 19.91
N ASP A 153 -16.86 -12.71 20.76
CA ASP A 153 -17.98 -13.53 20.32
C ASP A 153 -19.21 -12.70 19.96
N GLU A 154 -19.31 -11.51 20.53
CA GLU A 154 -20.40 -10.57 20.28
C GLU A 154 -19.85 -9.17 20.02
N ILE A 155 -20.41 -8.49 19.00
CA ILE A 155 -20.07 -7.13 18.65
C ILE A 155 -21.13 -6.18 19.17
N ASN A 156 -20.71 -5.26 20.02
CA ASN A 156 -21.47 -4.10 20.45
C ASN A 156 -20.65 -2.86 20.10
N TYR A 157 -21.12 -2.09 19.12
CA TYR A 157 -20.39 -0.93 18.61
C TYR A 157 -21.32 0.27 18.46
N GLN A 158 -20.94 1.41 19.00
CA GLN A 158 -21.67 2.67 18.89
C GLN A 158 -20.72 3.74 18.34
N GLY A 159 -20.72 3.93 17.01
CA GLY A 159 -19.94 4.92 16.30
C GLY A 159 -20.79 6.06 15.73
N GLN A 160 -20.14 6.93 14.96
CA GLN A 160 -20.81 7.99 14.20
C GLN A 160 -21.33 7.49 12.85
N VAL A 161 -20.68 6.48 12.27
CA VAL A 161 -21.00 5.90 10.97
C VAL A 161 -21.72 4.58 11.11
N TYR A 162 -21.29 3.74 12.05
CA TYR A 162 -21.83 2.40 12.27
C TYR A 162 -22.32 2.19 13.68
N THR A 163 -23.40 1.44 13.81
CA THR A 163 -23.95 1.01 15.11
C THR A 163 -24.38 -0.45 15.01
N PHE A 164 -23.89 -1.28 15.93
CA PHE A 164 -24.26 -2.69 16.06
C PHE A 164 -24.54 -3.03 17.51
N SER A 165 -25.50 -3.92 17.76
CA SER A 165 -25.82 -4.39 19.08
C SER A 165 -26.14 -5.88 19.04
N GLY A 166 -25.44 -6.67 19.84
CA GLY A 166 -25.65 -8.09 19.99
C GLY A 166 -25.40 -8.93 18.74
N LEU A 167 -24.53 -8.46 17.85
CA LEU A 167 -24.14 -9.22 16.66
C LEU A 167 -23.08 -10.27 17.00
N THR A 168 -23.32 -11.50 16.58
CA THR A 168 -22.36 -12.60 16.70
C THR A 168 -21.60 -12.79 15.38
N THR A 169 -20.31 -13.11 15.46
CA THR A 169 -19.45 -13.40 14.31
C THR A 169 -19.04 -14.87 14.23
N ASP A 170 -19.62 -15.69 15.07
CA ASP A 170 -19.40 -17.14 15.02
C ASP A 170 -19.96 -17.74 13.71
N PRO A 171 -19.21 -18.67 13.04
CA PRO A 171 -17.95 -19.28 13.47
C PRO A 171 -16.69 -18.60 12.88
N ALA A 172 -16.79 -17.48 12.18
CA ALA A 172 -15.73 -16.98 11.30
C ALA A 172 -14.71 -16.09 12.04
N LYS A 173 -13.95 -16.63 12.97
CA LYS A 173 -12.70 -15.99 13.43
C LYS A 173 -11.59 -16.21 12.39
N PRO A 174 -10.64 -15.30 12.23
CA PRO A 174 -9.47 -15.49 11.37
C PRO A 174 -8.64 -16.71 11.77
N TYR A 175 -7.86 -17.23 10.83
CA TYR A 175 -6.84 -18.25 11.08
C TYR A 175 -5.75 -17.71 12.02
N GLN A 176 -5.33 -16.47 11.80
CA GLN A 176 -4.40 -15.74 12.65
C GLN A 176 -5.09 -15.25 13.92
N THR A 177 -4.54 -15.59 15.08
CA THR A 177 -5.09 -15.13 16.37
C THR A 177 -5.06 -13.61 16.45
N GLY A 178 -6.21 -12.97 16.66
CA GLY A 178 -6.34 -11.52 16.70
C GLY A 178 -6.56 -10.86 15.34
N GLY A 179 -6.45 -11.61 14.26
CA GLY A 179 -6.62 -11.17 12.86
C GLY A 179 -5.32 -10.91 12.13
N PRO A 180 -5.41 -10.71 10.80
CA PRO A 180 -4.27 -10.35 9.95
C PRO A 180 -3.64 -9.02 10.35
N LEU A 181 -2.32 -8.87 10.12
CA LEU A 181 -1.63 -7.59 10.29
C LEU A 181 -2.26 -6.51 9.41
N LEU A 182 -2.46 -5.33 10.00
CA LEU A 182 -3.02 -4.16 9.34
C LEU A 182 -1.92 -3.18 8.93
N TYR A 183 -1.80 -2.98 7.63
CA TYR A 183 -0.94 -1.96 7.02
C TYR A 183 -1.75 -0.70 6.76
N PHE A 184 -1.12 0.45 6.92
CA PHE A 184 -1.75 1.72 6.61
C PHE A 184 -0.72 2.77 6.19
N GLY A 185 -1.07 3.56 5.16
CA GLY A 185 -0.27 4.69 4.70
C GLY A 185 -1.08 5.98 4.69
N GLY A 186 -0.47 7.09 5.04
CA GLY A 186 -1.11 8.40 4.97
C GLY A 186 -0.34 9.44 5.75
N TYR A 187 -0.48 10.72 5.34
CA TYR A 187 0.37 11.81 5.83
C TYR A 187 -0.36 12.84 6.70
N SER A 188 -1.69 12.82 6.71
CA SER A 188 -2.46 13.75 7.54
C SER A 188 -2.40 13.38 9.03
N PRO A 189 -2.60 14.35 9.95
CA PRO A 189 -2.69 14.03 11.38
C PRO A 189 -3.71 12.93 11.69
N ALA A 190 -4.87 12.96 11.03
CA ALA A 190 -5.89 11.92 11.21
C ALA A 190 -5.44 10.54 10.69
N ALA A 191 -4.61 10.50 9.64
CA ALA A 191 -4.01 9.27 9.13
C ALA A 191 -2.99 8.70 10.13
N LEU A 192 -2.10 9.54 10.66
CA LEU A 192 -1.11 9.13 11.66
C LEU A 192 -1.81 8.64 12.93
N GLU A 193 -2.91 9.30 13.35
CA GLU A 193 -3.71 8.88 14.50
C GLU A 193 -4.32 7.49 14.29
N LEU A 194 -4.96 7.26 13.15
CA LEU A 194 -5.53 5.95 12.80
C LEU A 194 -4.46 4.85 12.79
N CYS A 195 -3.30 5.13 12.17
CA CYS A 195 -2.21 4.17 12.10
C CYS A 195 -1.63 3.85 13.48
N GLY A 196 -1.22 4.88 14.22
CA GLY A 196 -0.59 4.71 15.54
C GLY A 196 -1.47 4.01 16.55
N GLN A 197 -2.79 4.26 16.49
CA GLN A 197 -3.75 3.63 17.39
C GLN A 197 -4.14 2.21 16.98
N HIS A 198 -4.26 1.91 15.69
CA HIS A 198 -4.95 0.71 15.25
C HIS A 198 -4.19 -0.19 14.28
N CYS A 199 -3.19 0.31 13.56
CA CYS A 199 -2.48 -0.50 12.57
C CYS A 199 -1.16 -1.04 13.10
N ASP A 200 -0.56 -1.98 12.39
CA ASP A 200 0.64 -2.69 12.83
C ASP A 200 1.86 -2.26 12.01
N VAL A 201 1.65 -1.91 10.73
CA VAL A 201 2.72 -1.48 9.82
C VAL A 201 2.36 -0.13 9.19
N TYR A 202 3.26 0.85 9.33
CA TYR A 202 3.14 2.13 8.63
C TYR A 202 3.84 2.04 7.27
N LEU A 203 3.05 2.11 6.19
CA LEU A 203 3.52 1.97 4.82
C LEU A 203 3.76 3.35 4.20
N MET A 204 5.01 3.63 3.84
CA MET A 204 5.45 4.91 3.29
C MET A 204 5.63 4.85 1.77
N TRP A 205 5.55 6.02 1.13
CA TRP A 205 6.01 6.24 -0.22
C TRP A 205 7.45 6.77 -0.23
N PRO A 206 8.19 6.62 -1.35
CA PRO A 206 9.55 7.11 -1.44
C PRO A 206 9.56 8.65 -1.44
N GLU A 207 10.28 9.19 -0.50
CA GLU A 207 10.58 10.61 -0.31
C GLU A 207 12.10 10.73 0.01
N PRO A 208 12.69 11.93 -0.02
CA PRO A 208 14.02 12.16 0.53
C PRO A 208 14.18 11.57 1.94
N LYS A 209 15.35 10.99 2.22
CA LYS A 209 15.60 10.24 3.47
C LYS A 209 15.21 10.98 4.75
N GLU A 210 15.46 12.29 4.80
CA GLU A 210 15.07 13.09 5.97
C GLU A 210 13.55 13.20 6.12
N GLN A 211 12.80 13.31 5.01
CA GLN A 211 11.34 13.33 5.04
C GLN A 211 10.78 11.98 5.52
N ILE A 212 11.37 10.85 5.09
CA ILE A 212 11.01 9.52 5.59
C ILE A 212 11.27 9.42 7.10
N ALA A 213 12.44 9.87 7.56
CA ALA A 213 12.77 9.88 8.98
C ALA A 213 11.82 10.75 9.81
N GLU A 214 11.40 11.90 9.30
CA GLU A 214 10.38 12.75 9.94
C GLU A 214 9.02 12.03 10.04
N ARG A 215 8.61 11.31 8.99
CA ARG A 215 7.37 10.52 8.98
C ARG A 215 7.40 9.43 10.04
N MET A 216 8.49 8.67 10.11
CA MET A 216 8.65 7.61 11.10
C MET A 216 8.58 8.18 12.52
N ARG A 217 9.29 9.28 12.80
CA ARG A 217 9.22 9.97 14.10
C ARG A 217 7.81 10.44 14.44
N ALA A 218 7.12 11.02 13.46
CA ALA A 218 5.77 11.55 13.68
C ALA A 218 4.75 10.46 14.01
N VAL A 219 4.73 9.34 13.26
CA VAL A 219 3.78 8.25 13.53
C VAL A 219 4.17 7.48 14.80
N ASN A 220 5.47 7.31 15.07
CA ASN A 220 5.94 6.69 16.31
C ASN A 220 5.47 7.47 17.55
N ALA A 221 5.59 8.80 17.53
CA ALA A 221 5.10 9.64 18.64
C ALA A 221 3.59 9.49 18.86
N VAL A 222 2.82 9.16 17.82
CA VAL A 222 1.40 8.81 17.98
C VAL A 222 1.25 7.43 18.62
N ALA A 223 1.96 6.41 18.09
CA ALA A 223 1.86 5.04 18.61
C ALA A 223 2.26 4.95 20.09
N GLU A 224 3.30 5.68 20.52
CA GLU A 224 3.73 5.76 21.92
C GLU A 224 2.62 6.26 22.86
N ARG A 225 1.75 7.16 22.42
CA ARG A 225 0.60 7.62 23.24
C ARG A 225 -0.40 6.51 23.53
N TYR A 226 -0.40 5.47 22.71
CA TYR A 226 -1.24 4.27 22.84
C TYR A 226 -0.46 3.06 23.35
N GLU A 227 0.75 3.27 23.86
CA GLU A 227 1.65 2.21 24.37
C GLU A 227 1.92 1.12 23.31
N ARG A 228 2.03 1.54 22.03
CA ARG A 228 2.29 0.66 20.89
C ARG A 228 3.60 1.01 20.20
N SER A 229 4.17 0.03 19.54
CA SER A 229 5.20 0.18 18.51
C SER A 229 4.64 -0.25 17.15
N LEU A 230 5.31 0.13 16.07
CA LEU A 230 4.92 -0.16 14.70
C LEU A 230 6.09 -0.82 13.97
N ASP A 231 5.77 -1.56 12.92
CA ASP A 231 6.73 -1.85 11.86
C ASP A 231 6.60 -0.82 10.73
N TYR A 232 7.61 -0.75 9.88
CA TYR A 232 7.68 0.24 8.82
C TYR A 232 7.90 -0.44 7.48
N GLY A 233 7.15 -0.01 6.46
CA GLY A 233 7.31 -0.45 5.08
C GLY A 233 7.55 0.71 4.14
N LEU A 234 8.40 0.51 3.14
CA LEU A 234 8.63 1.46 2.06
C LEU A 234 8.16 0.83 0.75
N ARG A 235 7.14 1.45 0.13
CA ARG A 235 6.72 1.09 -1.22
C ARG A 235 7.47 1.94 -2.23
N VAL A 236 8.43 1.37 -2.90
CA VAL A 236 9.33 2.07 -3.82
C VAL A 236 9.44 1.32 -5.14
N HIS A 237 9.58 2.04 -6.25
CA HIS A 237 10.07 1.48 -7.51
C HIS A 237 11.59 1.44 -7.51
N VAL A 238 12.16 0.42 -8.15
CA VAL A 238 13.60 0.32 -8.35
C VAL A 238 13.91 0.15 -9.83
N ILE A 239 14.92 0.87 -10.29
CA ILE A 239 15.48 0.76 -11.65
C ILE A 239 16.95 0.42 -11.50
N VAL A 240 17.28 -0.86 -11.66
CA VAL A 240 18.63 -1.40 -11.49
C VAL A 240 19.19 -1.79 -12.86
N ARG A 241 20.43 -1.35 -13.15
CA ARG A 241 21.21 -1.76 -14.33
C ARG A 241 22.66 -2.01 -13.92
N ASP A 242 23.48 -2.47 -14.84
CA ASP A 242 24.88 -2.76 -14.54
C ASP A 242 25.65 -1.48 -14.14
N THR A 243 25.28 -0.35 -14.73
CA THR A 243 25.85 0.96 -14.43
C THR A 243 24.78 2.00 -14.08
N GLU A 244 25.18 3.04 -13.35
CA GLU A 244 24.30 4.20 -13.05
C GLU A 244 23.82 4.87 -14.34
N GLN A 245 24.70 5.02 -15.32
CA GLN A 245 24.35 5.65 -16.59
C GLN A 245 23.24 4.88 -17.30
N GLU A 246 23.37 3.58 -17.44
CA GLU A 246 22.32 2.73 -18.05
C GLU A 246 21.00 2.78 -17.28
N ALA A 247 21.07 2.84 -15.94
CA ALA A 247 19.86 2.97 -15.11
C ALA A 247 19.16 4.31 -15.34
N ARG A 248 19.91 5.42 -15.42
CA ARG A 248 19.38 6.76 -15.72
C ARG A 248 18.80 6.84 -17.13
N GLU A 249 19.50 6.31 -18.13
CA GLU A 249 19.01 6.24 -19.51
C GLU A 249 17.70 5.44 -19.59
N TYR A 250 17.61 4.33 -18.89
CA TYR A 250 16.39 3.54 -18.83
C TYR A 250 15.24 4.26 -18.12
N ALA A 251 15.52 4.99 -17.05
CA ALA A 251 14.52 5.82 -16.37
C ALA A 251 13.91 6.86 -17.34
N GLN A 252 14.75 7.56 -18.11
CA GLN A 252 14.29 8.49 -19.15
C GLN A 252 13.53 7.77 -20.28
N HIS A 253 13.96 6.57 -20.66
CA HIS A 253 13.27 5.75 -21.66
C HIS A 253 11.83 5.41 -21.22
N LEU A 254 11.60 5.10 -19.96
CA LEU A 254 10.27 4.77 -19.44
C LEU A 254 9.24 5.90 -19.64
N VAL A 255 9.66 7.15 -19.60
CA VAL A 255 8.78 8.32 -19.77
C VAL A 255 8.88 8.96 -21.16
N SER A 256 9.67 8.40 -22.07
CA SER A 256 9.97 8.99 -23.38
C SER A 256 8.75 9.13 -24.30
N LYS A 257 7.69 8.39 -24.07
CA LYS A 257 6.42 8.44 -24.83
C LYS A 257 5.28 9.10 -24.04
N LEU A 258 5.57 9.63 -22.85
CA LEU A 258 4.56 10.26 -22.01
C LEU A 258 4.38 11.72 -22.43
N GLU A 259 3.18 12.05 -22.90
CA GLU A 259 2.77 13.44 -23.09
C GLU A 259 2.35 14.06 -21.75
N ASP A 260 2.76 15.30 -21.49
CA ASP A 260 2.51 15.96 -20.20
C ASP A 260 1.02 16.10 -19.86
N ASP A 261 0.18 16.38 -20.85
CA ASP A 261 -1.26 16.47 -20.68
C ASP A 261 -1.89 15.10 -20.36
N ALA A 262 -1.41 14.02 -20.97
CA ALA A 262 -1.84 12.67 -20.65
C ALA A 262 -1.45 12.29 -19.21
N GLY A 263 -0.21 12.57 -18.81
CA GLY A 263 0.26 12.36 -17.45
C GLY A 263 -0.55 13.15 -16.42
N ARG A 264 -0.87 14.42 -16.71
CA ARG A 264 -1.72 15.25 -15.86
C ARG A 264 -3.12 14.65 -15.72
N ALA A 265 -3.76 14.25 -16.81
CA ALA A 265 -5.07 13.65 -16.80
C ALA A 265 -5.13 12.33 -15.98
N ILE A 266 -4.07 11.52 -16.02
CA ILE A 266 -3.97 10.30 -15.21
C ILE A 266 -3.95 10.65 -13.72
N ARG A 267 -3.13 11.62 -13.30
CA ARG A 267 -3.02 12.03 -11.90
C ARG A 267 -4.31 12.66 -11.36
N GLU A 268 -4.96 13.49 -12.15
CA GLU A 268 -6.22 14.18 -11.76
C GLU A 268 -7.40 13.22 -11.58
N ARG A 269 -7.42 12.09 -12.30
CA ARG A 269 -8.46 11.05 -12.17
C ARG A 269 -8.30 10.18 -10.94
N ALA A 270 -7.15 10.19 -10.29
CA ALA A 270 -6.91 9.34 -9.13
C ALA A 270 -7.79 9.77 -7.95
N LEU A 271 -8.36 8.80 -7.24
CA LEU A 271 -9.26 9.05 -6.09
C LEU A 271 -8.56 9.71 -4.91
N ASP A 272 -7.24 9.66 -4.86
CA ASP A 272 -6.40 10.27 -3.85
C ASP A 272 -5.72 11.57 -4.31
N SER A 273 -6.09 12.10 -5.48
CA SER A 273 -5.44 13.28 -6.11
C SER A 273 -5.36 14.52 -5.22
N THR A 274 -6.25 14.66 -4.24
CA THR A 274 -6.27 15.76 -3.26
C THR A 274 -5.60 15.42 -1.93
N SER A 275 -4.97 14.25 -1.81
CA SER A 275 -4.32 13.84 -0.56
C SER A 275 -3.03 14.62 -0.27
N LEU A 276 -2.69 14.79 1.01
CA LEU A 276 -1.42 15.40 1.41
C LEU A 276 -0.21 14.64 0.87
N GLY A 277 -0.27 13.31 0.78
CA GLY A 277 0.79 12.51 0.21
C GLY A 277 1.04 12.83 -1.26
N VAL A 278 -0.01 12.98 -2.06
CA VAL A 278 0.11 13.38 -3.47
C VAL A 278 0.65 14.80 -3.61
N ALA A 279 0.24 15.73 -2.73
CA ALA A 279 0.79 17.09 -2.71
C ALA A 279 2.30 17.10 -2.38
N HIS A 280 2.76 16.26 -1.44
CA HIS A 280 4.19 16.09 -1.14
C HIS A 280 4.97 15.53 -2.33
N GLN A 281 4.44 14.52 -3.02
CA GLN A 281 5.05 13.99 -4.24
C GLN A 281 5.15 15.04 -5.35
N ALA A 282 4.13 15.87 -5.53
CA ALA A 282 4.17 16.99 -6.47
C ALA A 282 5.29 17.96 -6.13
N ARG A 283 5.39 18.36 -4.85
CA ARG A 283 6.46 19.24 -4.38
C ARG A 283 7.86 18.65 -4.61
N ASN A 284 8.05 17.36 -4.32
CA ASN A 284 9.35 16.72 -4.58
C ASN A 284 9.70 16.71 -6.07
N ARG A 285 8.72 16.53 -6.98
CA ARG A 285 8.95 16.69 -8.41
C ARG A 285 9.35 18.12 -8.81
N ASP A 286 8.74 19.12 -8.18
CA ASP A 286 9.06 20.54 -8.47
C ASP A 286 10.46 20.93 -7.96
N LEU A 287 10.98 20.23 -6.97
CA LEU A 287 12.33 20.42 -6.42
C LEU A 287 13.41 19.59 -7.14
N ALA A 288 13.02 18.65 -7.98
CA ALA A 288 13.95 17.79 -8.70
C ALA A 288 14.77 18.58 -9.74
N ASP A 289 15.94 18.06 -10.07
CA ASP A 289 16.80 18.58 -11.12
C ASP A 289 16.19 18.41 -12.54
N MET A 290 16.93 18.82 -13.58
CA MET A 290 16.45 18.72 -14.96
C MET A 290 16.25 17.29 -15.45
N GLU A 291 16.90 16.31 -14.83
CA GLU A 291 16.74 14.88 -15.12
C GLU A 291 15.62 14.23 -14.29
N GLY A 292 15.07 14.97 -13.30
CA GLY A 292 13.98 14.52 -12.44
C GLY A 292 14.43 13.87 -11.14
N PHE A 293 15.68 14.07 -10.69
CA PHE A 293 16.21 13.55 -9.45
C PHE A 293 16.10 14.59 -8.32
N VAL A 294 15.53 14.18 -7.17
CA VAL A 294 15.42 15.00 -5.96
C VAL A 294 16.55 14.71 -4.96
N GLU A 295 17.14 13.54 -5.05
CA GLU A 295 18.38 13.09 -4.42
C GLU A 295 19.19 12.28 -5.44
N PRO A 296 20.48 12.00 -5.24
CA PRO A 296 21.35 11.39 -6.25
C PRO A 296 20.78 10.16 -6.96
N HIS A 297 20.03 9.34 -6.23
CA HIS A 297 19.43 8.10 -6.75
C HIS A 297 17.88 8.09 -6.68
N LEU A 298 17.25 9.15 -6.20
CA LEU A 298 15.79 9.23 -6.05
C LEU A 298 15.15 10.01 -7.20
N TRP A 299 14.63 9.28 -8.19
CA TRP A 299 14.05 9.83 -9.42
C TRP A 299 12.53 9.96 -9.32
N THR A 300 12.01 11.16 -9.54
CA THR A 300 10.59 11.49 -9.40
C THR A 300 9.77 11.30 -10.68
N GLY A 301 10.40 10.87 -11.78
CA GLY A 301 9.75 10.74 -13.09
C GLY A 301 8.58 9.75 -13.13
N VAL A 302 8.57 8.73 -12.26
CA VAL A 302 7.42 7.83 -12.10
C VAL A 302 6.15 8.61 -11.77
N GLY A 303 6.27 9.63 -10.92
CA GLY A 303 5.16 10.49 -10.51
C GLY A 303 4.58 11.36 -11.62
N ARG A 304 5.21 11.45 -12.80
CA ARG A 304 4.63 12.13 -13.97
C ARG A 304 3.47 11.34 -14.56
N ALA A 305 3.55 10.01 -14.52
CA ALA A 305 2.58 9.10 -15.15
C ALA A 305 1.57 8.50 -14.17
N ARG A 306 1.80 8.60 -12.87
CA ARG A 306 1.02 7.88 -11.86
C ARG A 306 0.79 8.72 -10.61
N SER A 307 -0.38 8.56 -10.00
CA SER A 307 -0.64 8.96 -8.62
C SER A 307 -0.27 7.82 -7.68
N GLY A 308 0.12 8.14 -6.45
CA GLY A 308 0.35 7.14 -5.41
C GLY A 308 1.65 6.34 -5.53
N CYS A 309 2.64 6.84 -6.32
CA CYS A 309 3.96 6.21 -6.42
C CYS A 309 4.99 7.26 -6.86
N GLY A 310 5.42 8.09 -5.93
CA GLY A 310 6.12 9.35 -6.20
C GLY A 310 7.47 9.23 -6.90
N ALA A 311 8.29 8.23 -6.55
CA ALA A 311 9.64 8.14 -7.04
C ALA A 311 10.14 6.70 -7.19
N ALA A 312 11.30 6.54 -7.83
CA ALA A 312 12.05 5.30 -7.95
C ALA A 312 13.49 5.51 -7.48
N ILE A 313 14.08 4.48 -6.89
CA ILE A 313 15.53 4.41 -6.68
C ILE A 313 16.16 3.92 -7.97
N VAL A 314 17.14 4.68 -8.49
CA VAL A 314 17.76 4.45 -9.82
C VAL A 314 19.27 4.36 -9.65
N GLY A 315 19.87 3.28 -10.10
CA GLY A 315 21.33 3.12 -10.03
C GLY A 315 21.82 1.73 -10.38
N SER A 316 23.11 1.50 -10.13
CA SER A 316 23.69 0.16 -10.12
C SER A 316 23.18 -0.65 -8.92
N THR A 317 23.45 -1.95 -8.92
CA THR A 317 23.05 -2.83 -7.79
C THR A 317 23.56 -2.31 -6.45
N ASP A 318 24.84 -1.92 -6.37
CA ASP A 318 25.46 -1.44 -5.13
C ASP A 318 24.86 -0.11 -4.66
N GLN A 319 24.55 0.79 -5.59
CA GLN A 319 23.93 2.08 -5.30
C GLN A 319 22.50 1.90 -4.77
N VAL A 320 21.71 1.07 -5.46
CA VAL A 320 20.32 0.80 -5.02
C VAL A 320 20.30 0.11 -3.65
N LEU A 321 21.21 -0.82 -3.41
CA LEU A 321 21.34 -1.49 -2.10
C LEU A 321 21.68 -0.46 -1.00
N SER A 322 22.68 0.39 -1.24
CA SER A 322 23.08 1.45 -0.29
C SER A 322 21.97 2.48 -0.01
N GLU A 323 21.07 2.69 -0.95
CA GLU A 323 19.91 3.57 -0.73
C GLU A 323 18.82 2.91 0.12
N LEU A 324 18.73 1.56 0.08
CA LEU A 324 17.76 0.78 0.87
C LEU A 324 18.24 0.48 2.28
N GLU A 325 19.54 0.47 2.53
CA GLU A 325 20.18 0.35 3.85
C GLU A 325 20.11 1.65 4.66
#